data_fc2cd0137e181e1dfa6e585a3b7fc95f
#
_entry.id   fc2cd0137e181e1dfa6e585a3b7fc95f
#
_cell.length_a   1.000
_cell.length_b   1.000
_cell.length_c   1.000
_cell.angle_alpha   90.00
_cell.angle_beta   90.00
_cell.angle_gamma   90.00
#
_symmetry.space_group_name_H-M   'P 1'
#
loop_
_entity.id
_entity.type
_entity.pdbx_description
1 polymer ?
#
loop_
_entity_poly.entity_id
_entity_poly.type
_entity_poly.pdbx_seq_one_letter_code
_entity_poly.pdbx_strand_id
1 'polypeptide(L)'
;MKTSLSLFGIEDEIKQWLKEDIGSGDITTLATVPAGSTTRAIIHAKKPGILAGVDLAREVFHALDPSLKFTAILEDGAEMDATSVIATVEGDAQAILTGERLSLNLLQHLSGVATRTHQLAELIKPYRAKLVDTRKTTPGMRRLEKYAVRVGGGANHRLGLYDAMLIKDNHIKVAGGITAALDRARAYAGHMTKIEIEVENMDGVKEALAAGADVIMLDNMSADRMAECVKVIDHKAVVEASGGITEETIVAAAKSGVDVISVGALTHSVKALDISMDIGEIKTA
;
A
#
# COMPACT_ATOMS: atom_id res chain seq x y z
N MET A 1 -4.06 15.57 6.85
CA MET A 1 -3.22 14.98 7.92
C MET A 1 -2.02 14.35 7.25
N LYS A 2 -0.76 14.71 7.60
CA LYS A 2 0.41 14.03 7.03
C LYS A 2 0.36 12.54 7.42
N THR A 3 0.48 11.66 6.45
CA THR A 3 0.59 10.22 6.68
C THR A 3 2.02 9.94 7.13
N SER A 4 2.23 9.40 8.32
CA SER A 4 3.56 9.01 8.81
C SER A 4 3.71 7.50 8.83
N LEU A 5 4.90 7.02 8.49
CA LEU A 5 5.31 5.63 8.67
C LEU A 5 5.83 5.47 10.10
N SER A 6 5.30 4.49 10.83
CA SER A 6 5.95 4.08 12.07
C SER A 6 7.19 3.25 11.72
N LEU A 7 8.35 3.74 12.11
CA LEU A 7 9.63 3.03 11.90
C LEU A 7 9.93 2.02 13.02
N PHE A 8 9.08 1.91 14.03
CA PHE A 8 9.28 0.96 15.14
C PHE A 8 9.43 -0.48 14.62
N GLY A 9 10.58 -1.08 14.90
CA GLY A 9 10.94 -2.45 14.51
C GLY A 9 11.35 -2.61 13.05
N ILE A 10 11.48 -1.53 12.26
CA ILE A 10 11.91 -1.61 10.84
C ILE A 10 13.40 -1.94 10.72
N GLU A 11 14.18 -1.68 11.74
CA GLU A 11 15.63 -1.89 11.75
C GLU A 11 15.99 -3.35 11.53
N ASP A 12 15.20 -4.27 12.04
CA ASP A 12 15.45 -5.71 11.91
C ASP A 12 15.14 -6.19 10.48
N GLU A 13 14.06 -5.68 9.86
CA GLU A 13 13.75 -5.97 8.46
C GLU A 13 14.84 -5.40 7.54
N ILE A 14 15.27 -4.15 7.73
CA ILE A 14 16.36 -3.53 6.94
C ILE A 14 17.64 -4.34 7.06
N LYS A 15 18.03 -4.78 8.25
CA LYS A 15 19.21 -5.64 8.43
C LYS A 15 19.10 -6.96 7.69
N GLN A 16 17.90 -7.57 7.66
CA GLN A 16 17.68 -8.80 6.92
C GLN A 16 17.82 -8.59 5.40
N TRP A 17 17.25 -7.51 4.86
CA TRP A 17 17.35 -7.18 3.44
C TRP A 17 18.79 -6.79 3.04
N LEU A 18 19.48 -6.00 3.87
CA LEU A 18 20.91 -5.72 3.66
C LEU A 18 21.75 -6.99 3.68
N LYS A 19 21.45 -7.93 4.59
CA LYS A 19 22.16 -9.22 4.65
C LYS A 19 21.93 -10.08 3.40
N GLU A 20 20.74 -10.02 2.80
CA GLU A 20 20.44 -10.71 1.54
C GLU A 20 21.33 -10.19 0.40
N ASP A 21 21.48 -8.86 0.30
CA ASP A 21 22.20 -8.22 -0.81
C ASP A 21 23.73 -8.21 -0.60
N ILE A 22 24.19 -7.93 0.59
CA ILE A 22 25.62 -7.79 0.91
C ILE A 22 26.31 -9.15 1.10
N GLY A 23 25.62 -10.12 1.73
CA GLY A 23 26.18 -11.42 2.05
C GLY A 23 27.48 -11.33 2.84
N SER A 24 28.60 -11.75 2.23
CA SER A 24 29.96 -11.71 2.81
C SER A 24 30.71 -10.39 2.54
N GLY A 25 30.10 -9.46 1.78
CA GLY A 25 30.66 -8.14 1.45
C GLY A 25 30.43 -7.73 0.00
N ASP A 26 30.32 -6.44 -0.23
CA ASP A 26 30.25 -5.84 -1.58
C ASP A 26 31.64 -5.92 -2.24
N ILE A 27 31.91 -7.01 -2.94
CA ILE A 27 33.23 -7.27 -3.54
C ILE A 27 33.63 -6.23 -4.60
N THR A 28 32.66 -5.61 -5.30
CA THR A 28 32.93 -4.61 -6.30
C THR A 28 33.41 -3.31 -5.63
N THR A 29 32.63 -2.85 -4.67
CA THR A 29 32.95 -1.61 -3.92
C THR A 29 34.27 -1.78 -3.16
N LEU A 30 34.48 -2.91 -2.47
CA LEU A 30 35.71 -3.19 -1.75
C LEU A 30 36.94 -3.25 -2.66
N ALA A 31 36.79 -3.74 -3.90
CA ALA A 31 37.87 -3.85 -4.85
C ALA A 31 38.21 -2.54 -5.58
N THR A 32 37.24 -1.65 -5.76
CA THR A 32 37.38 -0.50 -6.67
C THR A 32 37.36 0.86 -5.98
N VAL A 33 36.82 0.95 -4.76
CA VAL A 33 36.68 2.22 -4.02
C VAL A 33 37.67 2.24 -2.86
N PRO A 34 38.62 3.18 -2.82
CA PRO A 34 39.59 3.28 -1.73
C PRO A 34 38.87 3.51 -0.38
N ALA A 35 39.33 2.81 0.67
CA ALA A 35 38.79 3.01 2.01
C ALA A 35 38.93 4.45 2.48
N GLY A 36 37.93 5.00 3.15
CA GLY A 36 37.88 6.38 3.61
C GLY A 36 37.59 7.40 2.51
N SER A 37 37.29 6.98 1.28
CA SER A 37 36.79 7.87 0.23
C SER A 37 35.41 8.41 0.63
N THR A 38 35.18 9.69 0.39
CA THR A 38 33.87 10.33 0.58
C THR A 38 33.27 10.77 -0.75
N THR A 39 31.95 10.75 -0.82
CA THR A 39 31.21 11.17 -2.02
C THR A 39 29.87 11.82 -1.67
N ARG A 40 29.24 12.38 -2.70
CA ARG A 40 27.86 12.84 -2.66
C ARG A 40 27.07 12.17 -3.77
N ALA A 41 25.97 11.52 -3.38
CA ALA A 41 25.00 10.90 -4.28
C ALA A 41 23.72 11.73 -4.33
N ILE A 42 23.03 11.68 -5.48
CA ILE A 42 21.74 12.35 -5.72
C ILE A 42 20.73 11.26 -6.11
N ILE A 43 19.65 11.15 -5.33
CA ILE A 43 18.51 10.29 -5.65
C ILE A 43 17.48 11.12 -6.39
N HIS A 44 17.05 10.68 -7.56
CA HIS A 44 16.12 11.44 -8.40
C HIS A 44 15.13 10.53 -9.16
N ALA A 45 13.95 11.07 -9.47
CA ALA A 45 12.94 10.39 -10.28
C ALA A 45 13.31 10.41 -11.77
N LYS A 46 13.06 9.32 -12.48
CA LYS A 46 13.16 9.23 -13.95
C LYS A 46 11.79 9.27 -14.64
N LYS A 47 10.70 9.19 -13.86
CA LYS A 47 9.32 9.27 -14.35
C LYS A 47 8.46 10.01 -13.35
N PRO A 48 7.37 10.66 -13.81
CA PRO A 48 6.41 11.31 -12.92
C PRO A 48 5.67 10.28 -12.04
N GLY A 49 5.33 10.69 -10.83
CA GLY A 49 4.60 9.87 -9.88
C GLY A 49 4.51 10.47 -8.49
N ILE A 50 4.03 9.69 -7.53
CA ILE A 50 3.90 10.07 -6.11
C ILE A 50 5.02 9.40 -5.32
N LEU A 51 5.78 10.20 -4.58
CA LEU A 51 6.89 9.73 -3.76
C LEU A 51 6.38 9.02 -2.51
N ALA A 52 6.98 7.86 -2.17
CA ALA A 52 6.76 7.17 -0.90
C ALA A 52 8.00 6.38 -0.48
N GLY A 53 8.36 6.45 0.82
CA GLY A 53 9.43 5.66 1.42
C GLY A 53 10.74 6.41 1.67
N VAL A 54 10.74 7.73 1.70
CA VAL A 54 11.96 8.56 1.89
C VAL A 54 12.64 8.28 3.23
N ASP A 55 11.86 8.19 4.31
CA ASP A 55 12.43 7.88 5.63
C ASP A 55 12.99 6.45 5.66
N LEU A 56 12.36 5.51 4.97
CA LEU A 56 12.87 4.14 4.87
C LEU A 56 14.21 4.07 4.11
N ALA A 57 14.35 4.84 3.04
CA ALA A 57 15.61 4.96 2.32
C ALA A 57 16.72 5.56 3.20
N ARG A 58 16.40 6.56 4.03
CA ARG A 58 17.32 7.10 5.04
C ARG A 58 17.81 6.03 6.00
N GLU A 59 16.88 5.23 6.54
CA GLU A 59 17.22 4.17 7.49
C GLU A 59 18.11 3.08 6.89
N VAL A 60 17.98 2.79 5.59
CA VAL A 60 18.91 1.87 4.89
C VAL A 60 20.34 2.39 4.93
N PHE A 61 20.56 3.67 4.61
CA PHE A 61 21.89 4.28 4.64
C PHE A 61 22.43 4.36 6.07
N HIS A 62 21.62 4.76 7.03
CA HIS A 62 22.03 4.85 8.45
C HIS A 62 22.30 3.49 9.08
N ALA A 63 21.69 2.41 8.57
CA ALA A 63 22.00 1.05 9.03
C ALA A 63 23.41 0.58 8.60
N LEU A 64 23.97 1.14 7.54
CA LEU A 64 25.33 0.90 7.06
C LEU A 64 26.36 1.81 7.73
N ASP A 65 26.05 3.10 7.79
CA ASP A 65 26.87 4.11 8.45
C ASP A 65 25.99 5.24 9.01
N PRO A 66 25.81 5.30 10.34
CA PRO A 66 25.01 6.35 10.98
C PRO A 66 25.54 7.77 10.78
N SER A 67 26.79 7.93 10.35
CA SER A 67 27.40 9.24 10.10
C SER A 67 27.06 9.82 8.72
N LEU A 68 26.44 9.03 7.81
CA LEU A 68 26.00 9.52 6.52
C LEU A 68 24.97 10.63 6.67
N LYS A 69 25.19 11.71 5.95
CA LYS A 69 24.26 12.84 5.91
C LYS A 69 23.22 12.63 4.82
N PHE A 70 22.03 12.15 5.20
CA PHE A 70 20.88 12.04 4.30
C PHE A 70 20.06 13.33 4.38
N THR A 71 19.87 14.02 3.26
CA THR A 71 19.06 15.24 3.16
C THR A 71 17.89 15.01 2.22
N ALA A 72 16.67 14.83 2.77
CA ALA A 72 15.45 14.76 1.98
C ALA A 72 15.12 16.15 1.42
N ILE A 73 14.85 16.22 0.11
CA ILE A 73 14.44 17.43 -0.61
C ILE A 73 12.93 17.39 -0.84
N LEU A 74 12.40 16.21 -1.11
CA LEU A 74 10.99 15.94 -1.18
C LEU A 74 10.56 15.04 -0.02
N GLU A 75 9.31 15.16 0.38
CA GLU A 75 8.67 14.32 1.41
C GLU A 75 7.69 13.35 0.76
N ASP A 76 7.33 12.28 1.47
CA ASP A 76 6.31 11.32 1.02
C ASP A 76 4.98 12.04 0.75
N GLY A 77 4.36 11.68 -0.38
CA GLY A 77 3.16 12.31 -0.92
C GLY A 77 3.44 13.45 -1.91
N ALA A 78 4.69 13.85 -2.10
CA ALA A 78 5.04 14.83 -3.13
C ALA A 78 4.80 14.25 -4.54
N GLU A 79 4.24 15.07 -5.42
CA GLU A 79 4.21 14.79 -6.85
C GLU A 79 5.60 15.03 -7.43
N MET A 80 6.07 14.10 -8.24
CA MET A 80 7.37 14.16 -8.90
C MET A 80 7.20 14.21 -10.41
N ASP A 81 8.00 15.05 -11.06
CA ASP A 81 8.28 14.99 -12.50
C ASP A 81 9.54 14.16 -12.78
N ALA A 82 9.77 13.80 -14.03
CA ALA A 82 11.05 13.28 -14.45
C ALA A 82 12.17 14.28 -14.08
N THR A 83 13.27 13.79 -13.49
CA THR A 83 14.40 14.60 -12.96
C THR A 83 14.18 15.28 -11.60
N SER A 84 13.02 15.16 -10.96
CA SER A 84 12.83 15.66 -9.60
C SER A 84 13.85 15.06 -8.64
N VAL A 85 14.62 15.90 -7.95
CA VAL A 85 15.57 15.46 -6.92
C VAL A 85 14.80 15.10 -5.65
N ILE A 86 14.97 13.87 -5.20
CA ILE A 86 14.29 13.32 -4.01
C ILE A 86 15.12 13.59 -2.75
N ALA A 87 16.40 13.23 -2.79
CA ALA A 87 17.31 13.36 -1.66
C ALA A 87 18.77 13.41 -2.12
N THR A 88 19.65 13.84 -1.21
CA THR A 88 21.09 13.68 -1.35
C THR A 88 21.64 12.87 -0.18
N VAL A 89 22.71 12.09 -0.44
CA VAL A 89 23.44 11.31 0.56
C VAL A 89 24.91 11.70 0.46
N GLU A 90 25.50 12.09 1.59
CA GLU A 90 26.91 12.54 1.64
C GLU A 90 27.65 11.78 2.74
N GLY A 91 28.90 11.36 2.47
CA GLY A 91 29.76 10.68 3.43
C GLY A 91 30.59 9.55 2.82
N ASP A 92 30.78 8.44 3.55
CA ASP A 92 31.58 7.30 3.11
C ASP A 92 31.06 6.71 1.80
N ALA A 93 31.95 6.66 0.79
CA ALA A 93 31.58 6.25 -0.56
C ALA A 93 31.22 4.75 -0.62
N GLN A 94 31.90 3.91 0.17
CA GLN A 94 31.60 2.48 0.20
C GLN A 94 30.21 2.21 0.78
N ALA A 95 29.86 2.86 1.88
CA ALA A 95 28.54 2.72 2.51
C ALA A 95 27.42 3.22 1.58
N ILE A 96 27.61 4.36 0.89
CA ILE A 96 26.62 4.91 -0.06
C ILE A 96 26.38 3.94 -1.21
N LEU A 97 27.41 3.40 -1.85
CA LEU A 97 27.29 2.47 -2.97
C LEU A 97 26.66 1.13 -2.55
N THR A 98 27.03 0.63 -1.38
CA THR A 98 26.49 -0.61 -0.84
C THR A 98 25.00 -0.49 -0.50
N GLY A 99 24.54 0.69 -0.02
CA GLY A 99 23.14 0.93 0.34
C GLY A 99 22.22 1.29 -0.84
N GLU A 100 22.79 1.63 -1.99
CA GLU A 100 22.05 2.12 -3.16
C GLU A 100 20.88 1.21 -3.55
N ARG A 101 21.17 -0.06 -3.83
CA ARG A 101 20.19 -0.94 -4.45
C ARG A 101 18.97 -1.16 -3.55
N LEU A 102 19.19 -1.44 -2.27
CA LEU A 102 18.08 -1.65 -1.33
C LEU A 102 17.25 -0.38 -1.16
N SER A 103 17.89 0.79 -0.98
CA SER A 103 17.18 2.06 -0.82
C SER A 103 16.32 2.37 -2.04
N LEU A 104 16.86 2.17 -3.26
CA LEU A 104 16.13 2.36 -4.50
C LEU A 104 14.99 1.35 -4.68
N ASN A 105 15.19 0.08 -4.37
CA ASN A 105 14.13 -0.93 -4.48
C ASN A 105 12.91 -0.56 -3.62
N LEU A 106 13.15 -0.11 -2.38
CA LEU A 106 12.07 0.32 -1.48
C LEU A 106 11.37 1.57 -1.98
N LEU A 107 12.13 2.61 -2.38
CA LEU A 107 11.55 3.83 -2.95
C LEU A 107 10.74 3.56 -4.22
N GLN A 108 11.29 2.77 -5.15
CA GLN A 108 10.65 2.43 -6.43
C GLN A 108 9.35 1.68 -6.22
N HIS A 109 9.36 0.66 -5.33
CA HIS A 109 8.18 -0.16 -5.05
C HIS A 109 7.07 0.67 -4.38
N LEU A 110 7.39 1.36 -3.28
CA LEU A 110 6.41 2.12 -2.52
C LEU A 110 5.87 3.32 -3.30
N SER A 111 6.72 4.02 -4.07
CA SER A 111 6.26 5.09 -4.96
C SER A 111 5.39 4.56 -6.09
N GLY A 112 5.64 3.33 -6.57
CA GLY A 112 4.75 2.65 -7.51
C GLY A 112 3.36 2.41 -6.93
N VAL A 113 3.27 1.89 -5.69
CA VAL A 113 2.01 1.69 -4.94
C VAL A 113 1.29 3.03 -4.75
N ALA A 114 2.00 4.07 -4.28
CA ALA A 114 1.42 5.39 -4.05
C ALA A 114 0.90 6.02 -5.34
N THR A 115 1.68 5.94 -6.43
CA THR A 115 1.31 6.47 -7.75
C THR A 115 0.07 5.78 -8.28
N ARG A 116 0.00 4.44 -8.24
CA ARG A 116 -1.18 3.71 -8.71
C ARG A 116 -2.41 4.02 -7.86
N THR A 117 -2.24 4.13 -6.56
CA THR A 117 -3.33 4.51 -5.67
C THR A 117 -3.84 5.91 -5.98
N HIS A 118 -2.94 6.87 -6.17
CA HIS A 118 -3.29 8.25 -6.52
C HIS A 118 -4.10 8.31 -7.82
N GLN A 119 -3.65 7.61 -8.88
CA GLN A 119 -4.36 7.56 -10.15
C GLN A 119 -5.81 7.09 -9.99
N LEU A 120 -6.05 6.00 -9.25
CA LEU A 120 -7.41 5.49 -9.04
C LEU A 120 -8.24 6.36 -8.08
N ALA A 121 -7.61 6.94 -7.05
CA ALA A 121 -8.28 7.83 -6.12
C ALA A 121 -8.79 9.12 -6.81
N GLU A 122 -8.01 9.70 -7.72
CA GLU A 122 -8.44 10.90 -8.48
C GLU A 122 -9.64 10.60 -9.39
N LEU A 123 -9.75 9.40 -9.98
CA LEU A 123 -10.91 9.02 -10.80
C LEU A 123 -12.22 9.02 -10.01
N ILE A 124 -12.18 8.67 -8.73
CA ILE A 124 -13.38 8.58 -7.88
C ILE A 124 -13.54 9.75 -6.93
N LYS A 125 -12.67 10.74 -6.96
CA LYS A 125 -12.70 11.93 -6.11
C LYS A 125 -14.05 12.70 -6.09
N PRO A 126 -14.81 12.77 -7.21
CA PRO A 126 -16.14 13.38 -7.22
C PRO A 126 -17.20 12.56 -6.47
N TYR A 127 -16.92 11.32 -6.08
CA TYR A 127 -17.88 10.40 -5.48
C TYR A 127 -17.62 10.23 -3.98
N ARG A 128 -18.61 9.70 -3.27
CA ARG A 128 -18.51 9.42 -1.83
C ARG A 128 -17.58 8.25 -1.49
N ALA A 129 -17.44 7.32 -2.42
CA ALA A 129 -16.70 6.09 -2.23
C ALA A 129 -15.23 6.34 -1.86
N LYS A 130 -14.70 5.57 -0.90
CA LYS A 130 -13.28 5.56 -0.52
C LYS A 130 -12.58 4.39 -1.17
N LEU A 131 -11.42 4.65 -1.79
CA LEU A 131 -10.54 3.60 -2.30
C LEU A 131 -9.77 2.97 -1.14
N VAL A 132 -9.78 1.64 -1.04
CA VAL A 132 -9.02 0.89 -0.02
C VAL A 132 -8.19 -0.24 -0.63
N ASP A 133 -7.15 -0.62 0.08
CA ASP A 133 -6.35 -1.81 -0.21
C ASP A 133 -7.03 -3.11 0.24
N THR A 134 -6.27 -4.20 0.20
CA THR A 134 -6.70 -5.52 0.67
C THR A 134 -5.56 -6.21 1.44
N ARG A 135 -5.73 -7.49 1.77
CA ARG A 135 -4.65 -8.36 2.28
C ARG A 135 -3.82 -9.05 1.19
N LYS A 136 -4.09 -8.77 -0.09
CA LYS A 136 -3.31 -9.28 -1.23
C LYS A 136 -2.03 -8.44 -1.38
N THR A 137 -1.08 -8.64 -0.47
CA THR A 137 0.17 -7.89 -0.35
C THR A 137 1.36 -8.80 -0.55
N THR A 138 2.52 -8.22 -0.91
CA THR A 138 3.80 -8.93 -0.92
C THR A 138 4.12 -9.44 0.50
N PRO A 139 4.47 -10.73 0.67
CA PRO A 139 4.87 -11.26 1.98
C PRO A 139 5.96 -10.40 2.62
N GLY A 140 5.78 -10.06 3.90
CA GLY A 140 6.69 -9.17 4.64
C GLY A 140 6.48 -7.67 4.39
N MET A 141 5.90 -7.26 3.25
CA MET A 141 5.80 -5.84 2.87
C MET A 141 4.47 -5.17 3.25
N ARG A 142 3.52 -5.89 3.83
CA ARG A 142 2.14 -5.39 4.04
C ARG A 142 2.06 -4.04 4.74
N ARG A 143 2.84 -3.85 5.80
CA ARG A 143 2.84 -2.60 6.57
C ARG A 143 3.28 -1.41 5.69
N LEU A 144 4.30 -1.63 4.86
CA LEU A 144 4.87 -0.62 3.98
C LEU A 144 3.96 -0.34 2.78
N GLU A 145 3.42 -1.38 2.14
CA GLU A 145 2.49 -1.22 1.02
C GLU A 145 1.21 -0.50 1.44
N LYS A 146 0.63 -0.87 2.60
CA LYS A 146 -0.53 -0.17 3.16
C LYS A 146 -0.23 1.28 3.55
N TYR A 147 0.97 1.56 4.00
CA TYR A 147 1.44 2.93 4.18
C TYR A 147 1.45 3.68 2.85
N ALA A 148 2.04 3.11 1.80
CA ALA A 148 2.12 3.73 0.47
C ALA A 148 0.73 3.97 -0.15
N VAL A 149 -0.25 3.08 0.09
CA VAL A 149 -1.66 3.32 -0.29
C VAL A 149 -2.20 4.58 0.37
N ARG A 150 -1.94 4.80 1.66
CA ARG A 150 -2.38 6.05 2.33
C ARG A 150 -1.67 7.28 1.79
N VAL A 151 -0.39 7.17 1.47
CA VAL A 151 0.39 8.25 0.83
C VAL A 151 -0.21 8.63 -0.51
N GLY A 152 -0.65 7.66 -1.31
CA GLY A 152 -1.32 7.87 -2.59
C GLY A 152 -2.77 8.38 -2.49
N GLY A 153 -3.30 8.62 -1.27
CA GLY A 153 -4.66 9.15 -1.07
C GLY A 153 -5.74 8.10 -0.88
N GLY A 154 -5.39 6.82 -0.83
CA GLY A 154 -6.28 5.74 -0.44
C GLY A 154 -6.43 5.60 1.07
N ALA A 155 -7.22 4.62 1.50
CA ALA A 155 -7.36 4.21 2.89
C ALA A 155 -7.01 2.72 3.05
N ASN A 156 -6.92 2.24 4.27
CA ASN A 156 -6.61 0.84 4.51
C ASN A 156 -7.86 0.05 4.88
N HIS A 157 -8.02 -1.12 4.29
CA HIS A 157 -8.83 -2.21 4.81
C HIS A 157 -8.07 -2.86 5.99
N ARG A 158 -8.67 -3.85 6.68
CA ARG A 158 -8.05 -4.54 7.79
C ARG A 158 -6.59 -4.93 7.49
N LEU A 159 -5.74 -4.81 8.52
CA LEU A 159 -4.31 -5.09 8.40
C LEU A 159 -4.03 -6.59 8.38
N GLY A 160 -4.75 -7.36 9.19
CA GLY A 160 -4.54 -8.79 9.33
C GLY A 160 -5.83 -9.57 9.56
N LEU A 161 -5.70 -10.70 10.26
CA LEU A 161 -6.84 -11.52 10.68
C LEU A 161 -7.35 -11.13 12.07
N TYR A 162 -6.66 -10.21 12.73
CA TYR A 162 -6.81 -9.89 14.16
C TYR A 162 -7.48 -8.55 14.44
N ASP A 163 -7.62 -7.66 13.45
CA ASP A 163 -8.08 -6.28 13.65
C ASP A 163 -9.53 -6.02 13.17
N ALA A 164 -10.09 -6.87 12.29
CA ALA A 164 -11.50 -6.87 11.94
C ALA A 164 -11.93 -8.23 11.38
N MET A 165 -13.23 -8.54 11.49
CA MET A 165 -13.80 -9.76 10.93
C MET A 165 -14.26 -9.54 9.49
N LEU A 166 -13.91 -10.49 8.61
CA LEU A 166 -14.46 -10.58 7.26
C LEU A 166 -14.86 -12.03 7.00
N ILE A 167 -16.14 -12.25 6.94
CA ILE A 167 -16.78 -13.54 6.63
C ILE A 167 -16.81 -13.69 5.10
N LYS A 168 -16.16 -14.73 4.59
CA LYS A 168 -16.09 -15.04 3.17
C LYS A 168 -16.98 -16.22 2.79
N ASP A 169 -17.15 -16.43 1.49
CA ASP A 169 -17.96 -17.52 0.92
C ASP A 169 -17.68 -18.89 1.57
N ASN A 170 -16.41 -19.22 1.76
CA ASN A 170 -16.04 -20.49 2.42
C ASN A 170 -16.40 -20.53 3.91
N HIS A 171 -16.35 -19.39 4.62
CA HIS A 171 -16.84 -19.33 6.00
C HIS A 171 -18.35 -19.57 6.06
N ILE A 172 -19.11 -18.96 5.14
CA ILE A 172 -20.57 -19.10 5.05
C ILE A 172 -20.94 -20.56 4.81
N LYS A 173 -20.28 -21.24 3.85
CA LYS A 173 -20.51 -22.66 3.54
C LYS A 173 -20.27 -23.55 4.76
N VAL A 174 -19.14 -23.37 5.44
CA VAL A 174 -18.78 -24.18 6.62
C VAL A 174 -19.66 -23.86 7.82
N ALA A 175 -20.10 -22.62 7.98
CA ALA A 175 -20.98 -22.20 9.07
C ALA A 175 -22.44 -22.69 8.88
N GLY A 176 -22.84 -23.04 7.66
CA GLY A 176 -24.20 -23.45 7.34
C GLY A 176 -25.16 -22.34 6.94
N GLY A 177 -24.62 -21.18 6.50
CA GLY A 177 -25.37 -20.05 5.97
C GLY A 177 -24.90 -18.70 6.52
N ILE A 178 -25.41 -17.63 5.92
CA ILE A 178 -25.08 -16.23 6.22
C ILE A 178 -25.44 -15.89 7.67
N THR A 179 -26.69 -16.14 8.06
CA THR A 179 -27.20 -15.86 9.41
C THR A 179 -26.39 -16.60 10.45
N ALA A 180 -26.15 -17.91 10.27
CA ALA A 180 -25.39 -18.72 11.20
C ALA A 180 -23.94 -18.26 11.35
N ALA A 181 -23.31 -17.79 10.26
CA ALA A 181 -21.96 -17.23 10.27
C ALA A 181 -21.90 -15.91 11.04
N LEU A 182 -22.85 -15.01 10.80
CA LEU A 182 -22.94 -13.71 11.49
C LEU A 182 -23.25 -13.86 12.98
N ASP A 183 -24.16 -14.74 13.37
CA ASP A 183 -24.51 -15.00 14.78
C ASP A 183 -23.30 -15.51 15.56
N ARG A 184 -22.55 -16.49 15.00
CA ARG A 184 -21.32 -16.99 15.61
C ARG A 184 -20.23 -15.95 15.70
N ALA A 185 -20.04 -15.15 14.63
CA ALA A 185 -19.07 -14.06 14.61
C ALA A 185 -19.40 -13.03 15.70
N ARG A 186 -20.66 -12.66 15.84
CA ARG A 186 -21.14 -11.72 16.85
C ARG A 186 -20.98 -12.23 18.28
N ALA A 187 -21.26 -13.52 18.49
CA ALA A 187 -21.05 -14.14 19.80
C ALA A 187 -19.58 -14.19 20.23
N TYR A 188 -18.65 -14.22 19.26
CA TYR A 188 -17.20 -14.21 19.51
C TYR A 188 -16.61 -12.81 19.58
N ALA A 189 -17.14 -11.86 18.80
CA ALA A 189 -16.58 -10.52 18.66
C ALA A 189 -16.71 -9.68 19.95
N GLY A 190 -15.68 -8.94 20.28
CA GLY A 190 -15.79 -7.82 21.21
C GLY A 190 -16.63 -6.67 20.62
N HIS A 191 -17.24 -5.84 21.47
CA HIS A 191 -18.13 -4.74 21.05
C HIS A 191 -17.50 -3.71 20.11
N MET A 192 -16.17 -3.62 20.06
CA MET A 192 -15.41 -2.72 19.18
C MET A 192 -15.10 -3.33 17.81
N THR A 193 -15.36 -4.63 17.59
CA THR A 193 -15.00 -5.33 16.36
C THR A 193 -16.14 -5.23 15.35
N LYS A 194 -15.84 -4.64 14.19
CA LYS A 194 -16.75 -4.64 13.03
C LYS A 194 -16.77 -6.00 12.35
N ILE A 195 -17.97 -6.41 11.91
CA ILE A 195 -18.20 -7.67 11.20
C ILE A 195 -18.63 -7.34 9.77
N GLU A 196 -17.79 -7.72 8.84
CA GLU A 196 -18.02 -7.64 7.41
C GLU A 196 -18.36 -9.00 6.86
N ILE A 197 -19.25 -9.06 5.84
CA ILE A 197 -19.61 -10.27 5.13
C ILE A 197 -19.63 -10.04 3.61
N GLU A 198 -19.06 -11.00 2.88
CA GLU A 198 -18.99 -11.04 1.42
C GLU A 198 -20.22 -11.76 0.89
N VAL A 199 -20.95 -11.15 -0.05
CA VAL A 199 -22.16 -11.70 -0.69
C VAL A 199 -22.13 -11.47 -2.21
N GLU A 200 -22.73 -12.39 -2.97
CA GLU A 200 -22.67 -12.40 -4.43
C GLU A 200 -24.03 -12.08 -5.10
N ASN A 201 -25.09 -11.89 -4.33
CA ASN A 201 -26.43 -11.63 -4.87
C ASN A 201 -27.35 -10.90 -3.89
N MET A 202 -28.51 -10.45 -4.40
CA MET A 202 -29.50 -9.67 -3.63
C MET A 202 -30.11 -10.44 -2.45
N ASP A 203 -30.28 -11.73 -2.55
CA ASP A 203 -30.84 -12.52 -1.44
C ASP A 203 -29.85 -12.59 -0.28
N GLY A 204 -28.56 -12.78 -0.58
CA GLY A 204 -27.48 -12.69 0.40
C GLY A 204 -27.39 -11.29 1.05
N VAL A 205 -27.58 -10.20 0.27
CA VAL A 205 -27.65 -8.84 0.81
C VAL A 205 -28.78 -8.69 1.83
N LYS A 206 -29.99 -9.16 1.49
CA LYS A 206 -31.16 -9.08 2.38
C LYS A 206 -30.95 -9.90 3.67
N GLU A 207 -30.40 -11.11 3.54
CA GLU A 207 -30.11 -11.98 4.68
C GLU A 207 -29.03 -11.36 5.59
N ALA A 208 -27.92 -10.89 5.02
CA ALA A 208 -26.84 -10.24 5.76
C ALA A 208 -27.32 -8.97 6.50
N LEU A 209 -28.17 -8.17 5.83
CA LEU A 209 -28.77 -6.98 6.43
C LEU A 209 -29.71 -7.33 7.58
N ALA A 210 -30.57 -8.34 7.42
CA ALA A 210 -31.48 -8.80 8.46
C ALA A 210 -30.74 -9.38 9.67
N ALA A 211 -29.63 -10.09 9.44
CA ALA A 211 -28.74 -10.59 10.48
C ALA A 211 -27.81 -9.50 11.08
N GLY A 212 -27.90 -8.26 10.61
CA GLY A 212 -27.24 -7.08 11.19
C GLY A 212 -25.74 -7.02 10.94
N ALA A 213 -25.25 -7.35 9.74
CA ALA A 213 -23.85 -7.11 9.36
C ALA A 213 -23.51 -5.62 9.45
N ASP A 214 -22.29 -5.28 9.93
CA ASP A 214 -21.81 -3.88 9.97
C ASP A 214 -21.39 -3.39 8.59
N VAL A 215 -20.80 -4.29 7.78
CA VAL A 215 -20.32 -4.03 6.43
C VAL A 215 -20.77 -5.15 5.52
N ILE A 216 -21.34 -4.84 4.36
CA ILE A 216 -21.75 -5.81 3.34
C ILE A 216 -20.89 -5.57 2.10
N MET A 217 -20.03 -6.55 1.80
CA MET A 217 -19.19 -6.52 0.61
C MET A 217 -19.94 -7.19 -0.55
N LEU A 218 -20.13 -6.43 -1.62
CA LEU A 218 -20.72 -6.88 -2.88
C LEU A 218 -19.60 -7.42 -3.77
N ASP A 219 -19.45 -8.75 -3.81
CA ASP A 219 -18.35 -9.38 -4.53
C ASP A 219 -18.73 -9.69 -5.97
N ASN A 220 -17.91 -9.24 -6.92
CA ASN A 220 -18.04 -9.47 -8.36
C ASN A 220 -19.42 -9.09 -8.95
N MET A 221 -20.10 -8.09 -8.40
CA MET A 221 -21.37 -7.59 -8.94
C MET A 221 -21.16 -6.49 -10.00
N SER A 222 -22.09 -6.38 -10.95
CA SER A 222 -22.14 -5.25 -11.88
C SER A 222 -22.53 -3.95 -11.16
N ALA A 223 -22.14 -2.79 -11.70
CA ALA A 223 -22.46 -1.49 -11.13
C ALA A 223 -23.98 -1.26 -10.97
N ASP A 224 -24.81 -1.74 -11.91
CA ASP A 224 -26.27 -1.66 -11.81
C ASP A 224 -26.79 -2.48 -10.63
N ARG A 225 -26.30 -3.70 -10.45
CA ARG A 225 -26.61 -4.55 -9.31
C ARG A 225 -26.16 -3.92 -7.99
N MET A 226 -24.96 -3.35 -7.96
CA MET A 226 -24.47 -2.60 -6.77
C MET A 226 -25.43 -1.47 -6.42
N ALA A 227 -25.91 -0.70 -7.41
CA ALA A 227 -26.86 0.40 -7.18
C ALA A 227 -28.22 -0.09 -6.63
N GLU A 228 -28.69 -1.24 -7.07
CA GLU A 228 -29.89 -1.89 -6.50
C GLU A 228 -29.65 -2.31 -5.04
N CYS A 229 -28.50 -2.93 -4.75
CA CYS A 229 -28.14 -3.34 -3.39
C CYS A 229 -27.99 -2.15 -2.43
N VAL A 230 -27.34 -1.06 -2.88
CA VAL A 230 -27.21 0.19 -2.11
C VAL A 230 -28.57 0.73 -1.69
N LYS A 231 -29.56 0.75 -2.60
CA LYS A 231 -30.93 1.18 -2.28
C LYS A 231 -31.60 0.30 -1.24
N VAL A 232 -31.40 -1.03 -1.29
CA VAL A 232 -31.99 -1.98 -0.33
C VAL A 232 -31.32 -1.85 1.03
N ILE A 233 -30.01 -1.67 1.07
CA ILE A 233 -29.24 -1.51 2.32
C ILE A 233 -29.60 -0.20 3.02
N ASP A 234 -29.86 0.88 2.27
CA ASP A 234 -30.40 2.16 2.76
C ASP A 234 -29.66 2.68 4.00
N HIS A 235 -28.33 2.76 3.91
CA HIS A 235 -27.44 3.25 4.97
C HIS A 235 -27.45 2.47 6.30
N LYS A 236 -28.08 1.28 6.37
CA LYS A 236 -28.12 0.44 7.58
C LYS A 236 -26.85 -0.34 7.80
N ALA A 237 -26.03 -0.50 6.76
CA ALA A 237 -24.68 -1.06 6.79
C ALA A 237 -23.78 -0.27 5.84
N VAL A 238 -22.47 -0.33 6.05
CA VAL A 238 -21.48 0.15 5.08
C VAL A 238 -21.48 -0.77 3.88
N VAL A 239 -21.47 -0.23 2.67
CA VAL A 239 -21.46 -1.01 1.43
C VAL A 239 -20.08 -0.94 0.81
N GLU A 240 -19.44 -2.09 0.66
CA GLU A 240 -18.17 -2.23 -0.04
C GLU A 240 -18.36 -2.91 -1.39
N ALA A 241 -17.72 -2.39 -2.46
CA ALA A 241 -17.58 -3.06 -3.75
C ALA A 241 -16.22 -3.73 -3.84
N SER A 242 -16.20 -4.99 -4.27
CA SER A 242 -14.99 -5.79 -4.46
C SER A 242 -15.08 -6.70 -5.68
N GLY A 243 -13.92 -7.22 -6.09
CA GLY A 243 -13.83 -8.18 -7.21
C GLY A 243 -13.73 -7.52 -8.58
N GLY A 244 -12.62 -7.77 -9.30
CA GLY A 244 -12.43 -7.34 -10.68
C GLY A 244 -12.44 -5.83 -10.93
N ILE A 245 -12.25 -4.99 -9.92
CA ILE A 245 -12.23 -3.52 -10.08
C ILE A 245 -10.94 -3.09 -10.78
N THR A 246 -11.10 -2.38 -11.91
CA THR A 246 -10.03 -1.82 -12.72
C THR A 246 -10.21 -0.32 -12.91
N GLU A 247 -9.30 0.33 -13.63
CA GLU A 247 -9.40 1.75 -13.98
C GLU A 247 -10.67 2.04 -14.80
N GLU A 248 -11.06 1.11 -15.68
CA GLU A 248 -12.24 1.24 -16.53
C GLU A 248 -13.55 1.05 -15.76
N THR A 249 -13.55 0.28 -14.66
CA THR A 249 -14.78 -0.07 -13.93
C THR A 249 -14.97 0.71 -12.62
N ILE A 250 -13.89 1.28 -12.05
CA ILE A 250 -13.93 1.92 -10.72
C ILE A 250 -14.92 3.11 -10.66
N VAL A 251 -15.02 3.89 -11.73
CA VAL A 251 -15.95 5.04 -11.79
C VAL A 251 -17.41 4.57 -11.79
N ALA A 252 -17.71 3.47 -12.49
CA ALA A 252 -19.06 2.90 -12.50
C ALA A 252 -19.41 2.34 -11.11
N ALA A 253 -18.48 1.67 -10.45
CA ALA A 253 -18.64 1.21 -9.07
C ALA A 253 -18.87 2.40 -8.11
N ALA A 254 -18.10 3.48 -8.21
CA ALA A 254 -18.30 4.66 -7.37
C ALA A 254 -19.66 5.34 -7.61
N LYS A 255 -20.13 5.40 -8.86
CA LYS A 255 -21.46 5.93 -9.23
C LYS A 255 -22.62 5.12 -8.67
N SER A 256 -22.44 3.82 -8.40
CA SER A 256 -23.49 2.98 -7.82
C SER A 256 -23.91 3.41 -6.41
N GLY A 257 -23.09 4.25 -5.74
CA GLY A 257 -23.37 4.78 -4.41
C GLY A 257 -22.77 3.96 -3.26
N VAL A 258 -21.89 3.02 -3.54
CA VAL A 258 -21.14 2.29 -2.50
C VAL A 258 -20.27 3.23 -1.67
N ASP A 259 -20.00 2.86 -0.42
CA ASP A 259 -19.20 3.65 0.52
C ASP A 259 -17.70 3.40 0.37
N VAL A 260 -17.33 2.18 -0.03
CA VAL A 260 -15.95 1.70 -0.10
C VAL A 260 -15.74 0.89 -1.38
N ILE A 261 -14.57 1.00 -1.98
CA ILE A 261 -14.13 0.20 -3.13
C ILE A 261 -12.77 -0.40 -2.78
N SER A 262 -12.70 -1.73 -2.63
CA SER A 262 -11.45 -2.41 -2.39
C SER A 262 -10.80 -2.92 -3.67
N VAL A 263 -9.51 -2.61 -3.83
CA VAL A 263 -8.74 -2.96 -5.03
C VAL A 263 -7.44 -3.66 -4.65
N GLY A 264 -7.39 -4.98 -4.87
CA GLY A 264 -6.19 -5.77 -4.57
C GLY A 264 -4.98 -5.39 -5.44
N ALA A 265 -5.22 -4.95 -6.67
CA ALA A 265 -4.18 -4.56 -7.64
C ALA A 265 -3.34 -3.36 -7.19
N LEU A 266 -3.77 -2.59 -6.16
CA LEU A 266 -2.97 -1.54 -5.54
C LEU A 266 -1.66 -2.07 -4.95
N THR A 267 -1.62 -3.34 -4.58
CA THR A 267 -0.47 -3.93 -3.89
C THR A 267 0.08 -5.20 -4.57
N HIS A 268 -0.76 -6.05 -5.15
CA HIS A 268 -0.28 -7.30 -5.76
C HIS A 268 0.15 -7.19 -7.24
N SER A 269 -0.12 -6.07 -7.93
CA SER A 269 0.19 -5.90 -9.37
C SER A 269 0.79 -4.52 -9.66
N VAL A 270 1.64 -4.05 -8.77
CA VAL A 270 2.26 -2.74 -8.87
C VAL A 270 3.47 -2.77 -9.80
N LYS A 271 3.57 -1.76 -10.66
CA LYS A 271 4.79 -1.45 -11.40
C LYS A 271 5.63 -0.49 -10.59
N ALA A 272 6.88 -0.87 -10.29
CA ALA A 272 7.84 -0.01 -9.62
C ALA A 272 8.05 1.30 -10.41
N LEU A 273 8.14 2.43 -9.70
CA LEU A 273 8.44 3.73 -10.29
C LEU A 273 9.95 3.82 -10.58
N ASP A 274 10.33 4.36 -11.72
CA ASP A 274 11.72 4.47 -12.11
C ASP A 274 12.40 5.63 -11.35
N ILE A 275 13.29 5.29 -10.41
CA ILE A 275 14.08 6.17 -9.56
C ILE A 275 15.53 5.71 -9.63
N SER A 276 16.48 6.64 -9.72
CA SER A 276 17.91 6.37 -9.83
C SER A 276 18.72 7.13 -8.79
N MET A 277 19.95 6.68 -8.57
CA MET A 277 20.97 7.41 -7.80
C MET A 277 22.20 7.63 -8.70
N ASP A 278 22.69 8.86 -8.73
CA ASP A 278 23.90 9.23 -9.45
C ASP A 278 24.94 9.84 -8.49
N ILE A 279 26.21 9.56 -8.74
CA ILE A 279 27.31 10.19 -8.03
C ILE A 279 27.74 11.47 -8.78
N GLY A 280 27.79 12.59 -8.06
CA GLY A 280 28.16 13.89 -8.62
C GLY A 280 27.01 14.59 -9.34
N GLU A 281 26.83 14.38 -10.63
CA GLU A 281 25.80 15.02 -11.46
C GLU A 281 24.76 14.02 -11.95
N ILE A 282 23.52 14.46 -12.12
CA ILE A 282 22.45 13.66 -12.68
C ILE A 282 22.75 13.35 -14.15
N LYS A 283 22.81 12.08 -14.51
CA LYS A 283 22.92 11.66 -15.91
C LYS A 283 21.55 11.79 -16.59
N THR A 284 21.43 12.80 -17.45
CA THR A 284 20.28 12.88 -18.37
C THR A 284 20.48 11.86 -19.49
N ALA A 285 19.49 10.97 -19.68
CA ALA A 285 19.48 9.99 -20.79
C ALA A 285 19.22 10.67 -22.12
#